data_bf902d652b2b6266045d926df620fa63
#
_entry.id   bf902d652b2b6266045d926df620fa63
#
_cell.length_a   1.000
_cell.length_b   1.000
_cell.length_c   1.000
_cell.angle_alpha   90.00
_cell.angle_beta   90.00
_cell.angle_gamma   90.00
#
_symmetry.space_group_name_H-M   'P 1'
#
loop_
_entity.id
_entity.type
_entity.pdbx_description
1 polymer ?
#
loop_
_entity_poly.entity_id
_entity_poly.type
_entity_poly.pdbx_seq_one_letter_code
_entity_poly.pdbx_strand_id
1 'polypeptide(L)'
;MGGGTQIEAELILLEAAVSKGQYQYYHLLTGVDFPLKKQSEILRFFDEHYGENFISINEVKNTKYLARVKYYYPLQDHKQNLLIKICRKVLIICQRMFSVDRTKRYSQIKKWAIGSAYFDITDDVARYLVGKKNEIKSVFGSTFCADEMFLQTLVLNSEMYRNLKLYKSSKNNPYIQNTYMDVLRAIDWTRGKPYVWKKGDYGILIDSNCLFARKFDFTNNPEIVEMLYEKIKE
;
A
#
# COMPACT_ATOMS: atom_id res chain seq x y z
N MET A 1 -6.40 9.98 -5.32
CA MET A 1 -6.45 10.39 -3.92
C MET A 1 -5.32 9.64 -3.24
N GLY A 2 -4.58 10.24 -2.36
CA GLY A 2 -3.39 9.64 -1.74
C GLY A 2 -2.73 10.72 -0.91
N GLY A 3 -3.52 11.37 -0.05
CA GLY A 3 -3.08 12.45 0.83
C GLY A 3 -2.86 11.98 2.26
N GLY A 4 -2.60 12.93 3.15
CA GLY A 4 -2.39 12.69 4.57
C GLY A 4 -3.57 12.00 5.28
N THR A 5 -4.80 12.23 4.82
CA THR A 5 -6.02 11.60 5.36
C THR A 5 -6.05 10.08 5.13
N GLN A 6 -5.48 9.58 4.04
CA GLN A 6 -5.39 8.13 3.81
C GLN A 6 -4.47 7.47 4.83
N ILE A 7 -3.28 8.03 5.04
CA ILE A 7 -2.37 7.55 6.10
C ILE A 7 -3.02 7.65 7.47
N GLU A 8 -3.75 8.73 7.73
CA GLU A 8 -4.44 8.90 9.00
C GLU A 8 -5.47 7.80 9.24
N ALA A 9 -6.26 7.44 8.22
CA ALA A 9 -7.22 6.34 8.29
C ALA A 9 -6.51 4.99 8.55
N GLU A 10 -5.42 4.70 7.84
CA GLU A 10 -4.63 3.49 8.04
C GLU A 10 -4.06 3.40 9.46
N LEU A 11 -3.53 4.51 9.98
CA LEU A 11 -2.98 4.57 11.34
C LEU A 11 -4.06 4.42 12.41
N ILE A 12 -5.26 4.98 12.20
CA ILE A 12 -6.40 4.81 13.12
C ILE A 12 -6.81 3.33 13.18
N LEU A 13 -6.95 2.68 12.02
CA LEU A 13 -7.30 1.27 11.94
C LEU A 13 -6.24 0.38 12.61
N LEU A 14 -4.96 0.65 12.32
CA LEU A 14 -3.86 -0.11 12.87
C LEU A 14 -3.76 0.07 14.40
N GLU A 15 -3.90 1.30 14.90
CA GLU A 15 -3.92 1.61 16.33
C GLU A 15 -5.09 0.91 17.05
N ALA A 16 -6.29 0.94 16.43
CA ALA A 16 -7.44 0.25 16.96
C ALA A 16 -7.24 -1.26 17.04
N ALA A 17 -6.64 -1.87 16.00
CA ALA A 17 -6.35 -3.30 15.99
C ALA A 17 -5.28 -3.68 17.03
N VAL A 18 -4.16 -2.96 17.09
CA VAL A 18 -3.08 -3.17 18.07
C VAL A 18 -3.57 -3.01 19.51
N SER A 19 -4.51 -2.09 19.76
CA SER A 19 -5.08 -1.87 21.10
C SER A 19 -6.00 -3.01 21.58
N LYS A 20 -6.54 -3.81 20.67
CA LYS A 20 -7.43 -4.94 20.98
C LYS A 20 -6.69 -6.20 21.41
N GLY A 21 -5.43 -6.32 21.03
CA GLY A 21 -4.62 -7.49 21.38
C GLY A 21 -3.40 -7.63 20.50
N GLN A 22 -2.78 -8.80 20.60
CA GLN A 22 -1.67 -9.21 19.75
C GLN A 22 -2.20 -10.19 18.71
N TYR A 23 -1.98 -9.86 17.43
CA TYR A 23 -2.32 -10.71 16.30
C TYR A 23 -1.05 -11.13 15.58
N GLN A 24 -1.09 -12.27 14.93
CA GLN A 24 0.06 -12.77 14.15
C GLN A 24 0.36 -11.84 12.97
N TYR A 25 -0.71 -11.40 12.26
CA TYR A 25 -0.65 -10.52 11.11
C TYR A 25 -1.74 -9.44 11.11
N TYR A 26 -1.42 -8.33 10.48
CA TYR A 26 -2.33 -7.21 10.19
C TYR A 26 -2.38 -7.02 8.68
N HIS A 27 -3.57 -7.10 8.11
CA HIS A 27 -3.80 -7.03 6.66
C HIS A 27 -4.50 -5.72 6.28
N LEU A 28 -3.93 -4.96 5.33
CA LEU A 28 -4.61 -3.80 4.77
C LEU A 28 -5.49 -4.23 3.59
N LEU A 29 -6.80 -4.18 3.78
CA LEU A 29 -7.82 -4.45 2.76
C LEU A 29 -8.72 -3.25 2.56
N THR A 30 -9.31 -3.11 1.39
CA THR A 30 -10.26 -2.06 1.05
C THR A 30 -11.60 -2.66 0.61
N GLY A 31 -12.67 -1.85 0.57
CA GLY A 31 -13.99 -2.31 0.18
C GLY A 31 -14.15 -2.77 -1.29
N VAL A 32 -13.07 -2.80 -2.06
CA VAL A 32 -13.05 -3.31 -3.46
C VAL A 32 -12.07 -4.47 -3.63
N ASP A 33 -11.54 -4.98 -2.53
CA ASP A 33 -10.70 -6.18 -2.49
C ASP A 33 -11.57 -7.42 -2.22
N PHE A 34 -11.13 -8.58 -2.69
CA PHE A 34 -11.80 -9.86 -2.44
C PHE A 34 -10.77 -10.99 -2.26
N PRO A 35 -11.00 -11.94 -1.34
CA PRO A 35 -10.12 -13.10 -1.17
C PRO A 35 -10.22 -14.05 -2.36
N LEU A 36 -9.10 -14.71 -2.69
CA LEU A 36 -9.00 -15.69 -3.78
C LEU A 36 -8.86 -17.13 -3.26
N LYS A 37 -8.66 -17.28 -1.97
CA LYS A 37 -8.43 -18.58 -1.31
C LYS A 37 -9.39 -18.72 -0.13
N LYS A 38 -9.67 -19.96 0.27
CA LYS A 38 -10.43 -20.28 1.47
C LYS A 38 -9.75 -19.69 2.70
N GLN A 39 -10.51 -19.38 3.74
CA GLN A 39 -9.94 -18.86 4.98
C GLN A 39 -8.90 -19.81 5.59
N SER A 40 -9.18 -21.11 5.57
CA SER A 40 -8.23 -22.13 6.03
C SER A 40 -6.92 -22.15 5.23
N GLU A 41 -6.97 -21.91 3.91
CA GLU A 41 -5.78 -21.81 3.07
C GLU A 41 -4.97 -20.52 3.36
N ILE A 42 -5.67 -19.41 3.60
CA ILE A 42 -5.03 -18.13 3.98
C ILE A 42 -4.33 -18.27 5.32
N LEU A 43 -4.98 -18.85 6.32
CA LEU A 43 -4.38 -19.06 7.64
C LEU A 43 -3.15 -19.97 7.53
N ARG A 44 -3.27 -21.11 6.84
CA ARG A 44 -2.13 -22.01 6.62
C ARG A 44 -0.96 -21.33 5.93
N PHE A 45 -1.22 -20.49 4.91
CA PHE A 45 -0.16 -19.73 4.23
C PHE A 45 0.62 -18.85 5.20
N PHE A 46 -0.06 -18.11 6.08
CA PHE A 46 0.61 -17.25 7.06
C PHE A 46 1.30 -18.03 8.17
N ASP A 47 0.83 -19.22 8.52
CA ASP A 47 1.52 -20.13 9.45
C ASP A 47 2.84 -20.67 8.82
N GLU A 48 2.80 -21.08 7.55
CA GLU A 48 3.98 -21.54 6.80
C GLU A 48 5.03 -20.41 6.61
N HIS A 49 4.57 -19.17 6.52
CA HIS A 49 5.40 -17.97 6.36
C HIS A 49 5.53 -17.14 7.65
N TYR A 50 5.49 -17.80 8.80
CA TYR A 50 5.52 -17.13 10.10
C TYR A 50 6.71 -16.19 10.26
N GLY A 51 6.41 -14.93 10.63
CA GLY A 51 7.41 -13.87 10.83
C GLY A 51 7.89 -13.19 9.55
N GLU A 52 7.44 -13.61 8.36
CA GLU A 52 7.70 -12.88 7.12
C GLU A 52 6.75 -11.69 6.99
N ASN A 53 7.23 -10.62 6.39
CA ASN A 53 6.43 -9.43 6.11
C ASN A 53 6.24 -9.24 4.61
N PHE A 54 5.03 -8.97 4.21
CA PHE A 54 4.61 -8.82 2.82
C PHE A 54 4.51 -7.34 2.50
N ILE A 55 5.66 -6.74 2.27
CA ILE A 55 5.84 -5.31 2.01
C ILE A 55 6.72 -5.17 0.78
N SER A 56 6.27 -4.40 -0.21
CA SER A 56 7.10 -4.01 -1.34
C SER A 56 7.96 -2.80 -0.96
N ILE A 57 9.28 -2.94 -0.85
CA ILE A 57 10.20 -1.87 -0.49
C ILE A 57 11.23 -1.65 -1.61
N ASN A 58 11.18 -0.49 -2.24
CA ASN A 58 12.13 -0.08 -3.27
C ASN A 58 12.75 1.27 -2.89
N GLU A 59 14.08 1.34 -2.77
CA GLU A 59 14.78 2.59 -2.49
C GLU A 59 14.54 3.60 -3.62
N VAL A 60 14.18 4.83 -3.27
CA VAL A 60 13.91 5.90 -4.24
C VAL A 60 15.23 6.46 -4.77
N LYS A 61 15.58 6.05 -5.98
CA LYS A 61 16.72 6.61 -6.74
C LYS A 61 16.30 7.65 -7.78
N ASN A 62 15.01 7.71 -8.09
CA ASN A 62 14.47 8.57 -9.13
C ASN A 62 13.95 9.89 -8.54
N THR A 63 14.40 11.01 -9.12
CA THR A 63 14.00 12.37 -8.73
C THR A 63 12.49 12.61 -8.79
N LYS A 64 11.77 11.92 -9.69
CA LYS A 64 10.29 12.00 -9.81
C LYS A 64 9.59 11.52 -8.54
N TYR A 65 10.04 10.41 -7.98
CA TYR A 65 9.46 9.88 -6.73
C TYR A 65 9.93 10.69 -5.52
N LEU A 66 11.19 11.14 -5.52
CA LEU A 66 11.71 12.01 -4.48
C LEU A 66 10.93 13.34 -4.42
N ALA A 67 10.46 13.86 -5.55
CA ALA A 67 9.64 15.06 -5.61
C ALA A 67 8.35 14.97 -4.78
N ARG A 68 7.81 13.76 -4.55
CA ARG A 68 6.61 13.52 -3.73
C ARG A 68 6.81 13.97 -2.27
N VAL A 69 7.99 13.76 -1.72
CA VAL A 69 8.36 14.14 -0.35
C VAL A 69 9.10 15.47 -0.28
N LYS A 70 9.78 15.87 -1.34
CA LYS A 70 10.56 17.09 -1.42
C LYS A 70 9.70 18.36 -1.34
N TYR A 71 8.51 18.34 -1.94
CA TYR A 71 7.60 19.47 -1.99
C TYR A 71 6.39 19.27 -1.08
N TYR A 72 5.73 20.37 -0.70
CA TYR A 72 4.44 20.35 -0.04
C TYR A 72 3.33 20.17 -1.06
N TYR A 73 2.42 19.25 -0.79
CA TYR A 73 1.23 18.98 -1.60
C TYR A 73 -0.04 19.27 -0.80
N PRO A 74 -0.42 20.54 -0.62
CA PRO A 74 -1.66 20.89 0.07
C PRO A 74 -2.88 20.54 -0.78
N LEU A 75 -4.07 20.56 -0.17
CA LEU A 75 -5.38 20.43 -0.84
C LEU A 75 -5.60 19.07 -1.53
N GLN A 76 -4.90 18.00 -1.10
CA GLN A 76 -5.05 16.69 -1.73
C GLN A 76 -6.43 16.08 -1.48
N ASP A 77 -7.02 16.34 -0.31
CA ASP A 77 -8.27 15.79 0.15
C ASP A 77 -9.50 16.57 -0.34
N HIS A 78 -9.28 17.69 -1.02
CA HIS A 78 -10.36 18.50 -1.60
C HIS A 78 -10.81 17.94 -2.97
N LYS A 79 -12.08 18.17 -3.32
CA LYS A 79 -12.60 17.82 -4.65
C LYS A 79 -11.70 18.40 -5.73
N GLN A 80 -11.32 17.53 -6.68
CA GLN A 80 -10.35 17.85 -7.74
C GLN A 80 -11.01 18.68 -8.87
N ASN A 81 -11.42 19.92 -8.56
CA ASN A 81 -11.88 20.86 -9.59
C ASN A 81 -10.68 21.52 -10.30
N LEU A 82 -10.98 22.23 -11.41
CA LEU A 82 -9.94 22.85 -12.24
C LEU A 82 -9.09 23.87 -11.47
N LEU A 83 -9.71 24.68 -10.62
CA LEU A 83 -9.03 25.71 -9.83
C LEU A 83 -8.01 25.10 -8.87
N ILE A 84 -8.41 24.06 -8.14
CA ILE A 84 -7.49 23.35 -7.22
C ILE A 84 -6.31 22.73 -7.97
N LYS A 85 -6.57 22.15 -9.16
CA LYS A 85 -5.48 21.61 -9.99
C LYS A 85 -4.50 22.69 -10.44
N ILE A 86 -4.99 23.87 -10.83
CA ILE A 86 -4.17 25.02 -11.22
C ILE A 86 -3.38 25.53 -10.01
N CYS A 87 -4.03 25.79 -8.87
CA CYS A 87 -3.36 26.25 -7.65
C CYS A 87 -2.23 25.31 -7.23
N ARG A 88 -2.46 24.01 -7.27
CA ARG A 88 -1.42 23.02 -6.95
C ARG A 88 -0.24 23.05 -7.91
N LYS A 89 -0.49 23.20 -9.22
CA LYS A 89 0.60 23.37 -10.21
C LYS A 89 1.41 24.63 -9.93
N VAL A 90 0.75 25.75 -9.69
CA VAL A 90 1.42 27.02 -9.37
C VAL A 90 2.27 26.87 -8.10
N LEU A 91 1.70 26.31 -7.03
CA LEU A 91 2.42 26.07 -5.78
C LEU A 91 3.68 25.21 -5.97
N ILE A 92 3.62 24.16 -6.79
CA ILE A 92 4.80 23.34 -7.09
C ILE A 92 5.85 24.13 -7.88
N ILE A 93 5.43 24.97 -8.83
CA ILE A 93 6.36 25.83 -9.59
C ILE A 93 7.04 26.82 -8.65
N CYS A 94 6.28 27.52 -7.80
CA CYS A 94 6.84 28.44 -6.80
C CYS A 94 7.84 27.73 -5.87
N GLN A 95 7.49 26.55 -5.35
CA GLN A 95 8.40 25.77 -4.50
C GLN A 95 9.71 25.41 -5.22
N ARG A 96 9.65 25.10 -6.52
CA ARG A 96 10.85 24.85 -7.34
C ARG A 96 11.71 26.11 -7.49
N MET A 97 11.08 27.26 -7.77
CA MET A 97 11.78 28.53 -7.91
C MET A 97 12.49 28.94 -6.60
N PHE A 98 11.85 28.70 -5.46
CA PHE A 98 12.43 29.01 -4.14
C PHE A 98 13.29 27.85 -3.58
N SER A 99 13.62 26.85 -4.41
CA SER A 99 14.46 25.70 -4.03
C SER A 99 14.02 24.98 -2.75
N VAL A 100 12.71 24.91 -2.52
CA VAL A 100 12.14 24.22 -1.35
C VAL A 100 12.56 22.77 -1.36
N ASP A 101 13.05 22.29 -0.23
CA ASP A 101 13.44 20.91 -0.02
C ASP A 101 13.12 20.45 1.42
N ARG A 102 11.95 19.84 1.60
CA ARG A 102 11.50 19.33 2.90
C ARG A 102 12.36 18.17 3.41
N THR A 103 13.01 17.43 2.51
CA THR A 103 13.80 16.26 2.92
C THR A 103 14.95 16.65 3.84
N LYS A 104 15.48 17.86 3.69
CA LYS A 104 16.53 18.42 4.55
C LYS A 104 16.10 18.60 6.01
N ARG A 105 14.79 18.77 6.27
CA ARG A 105 14.24 18.89 7.62
C ARG A 105 14.23 17.55 8.38
N TYR A 106 14.27 16.46 7.66
CA TYR A 106 14.15 15.09 8.20
C TYR A 106 15.47 14.33 8.01
N SER A 107 16.56 14.87 8.55
CA SER A 107 17.92 14.33 8.39
C SER A 107 18.11 12.93 8.97
N GLN A 108 17.22 12.50 9.88
CA GLN A 108 17.16 11.14 10.41
C GLN A 108 16.76 10.10 9.35
N ILE A 109 16.03 10.51 8.30
CA ILE A 109 15.67 9.65 7.17
C ILE A 109 16.84 9.63 6.18
N LYS A 110 17.60 8.55 6.19
CA LYS A 110 18.79 8.40 5.32
C LYS A 110 18.41 7.97 3.91
N LYS A 111 17.34 7.18 3.77
CA LYS A 111 16.88 6.60 2.52
C LYS A 111 15.36 6.74 2.42
N TRP A 112 14.90 7.27 1.31
CA TRP A 112 13.48 7.28 0.98
C TRP A 112 13.12 6.01 0.22
N ALA A 113 11.96 5.44 0.51
CA ALA A 113 11.49 4.24 -0.18
C ALA A 113 10.05 4.41 -0.69
N ILE A 114 9.74 3.61 -1.72
CA ILE A 114 8.41 3.54 -2.34
C ILE A 114 8.05 2.07 -2.55
N GLY A 115 6.76 1.77 -2.50
CA GLY A 115 6.24 0.44 -2.78
C GLY A 115 4.73 0.44 -2.96
N SER A 116 4.14 -0.74 -2.85
CA SER A 116 2.69 -0.88 -2.80
C SER A 116 2.13 -0.23 -1.54
N ALA A 117 0.95 0.40 -1.63
CA ALA A 117 0.21 0.84 -0.44
C ALA A 117 -0.30 -0.34 0.40
N TYR A 118 -0.42 -1.52 -0.21
CA TYR A 118 -0.88 -2.74 0.46
C TYR A 118 0.25 -3.44 1.19
N PHE A 119 -0.11 -4.04 2.31
CA PHE A 119 0.82 -4.81 3.13
C PHE A 119 0.07 -5.89 3.94
N ASP A 120 0.82 -6.91 4.33
CA ASP A 120 0.48 -7.82 5.41
C ASP A 120 1.70 -7.89 6.34
N ILE A 121 1.56 -7.40 7.57
CA ILE A 121 2.67 -7.15 8.49
C ILE A 121 2.50 -7.87 9.82
N THR A 122 3.62 -8.23 10.41
CA THR A 122 3.68 -8.83 11.75
C THR A 122 3.34 -7.80 12.84
N ASP A 123 3.04 -8.28 14.04
CA ASP A 123 2.71 -7.45 15.21
C ASP A 123 3.84 -6.45 15.54
N ASP A 124 5.10 -6.86 15.43
CA ASP A 124 6.24 -5.98 15.69
C ASP A 124 6.28 -4.76 14.77
N VAL A 125 6.02 -4.97 13.46
CA VAL A 125 5.96 -3.88 12.47
C VAL A 125 4.73 -3.00 12.74
N ALA A 126 3.59 -3.60 13.05
CA ALA A 126 2.36 -2.87 13.34
C ALA A 126 2.55 -1.94 14.55
N ARG A 127 3.08 -2.46 15.67
CA ARG A 127 3.38 -1.68 16.88
C ARG A 127 4.43 -0.60 16.63
N TYR A 128 5.45 -0.90 15.85
CA TYR A 128 6.46 0.08 15.46
C TYR A 128 5.81 1.27 14.73
N LEU A 129 4.92 1.02 13.76
CA LEU A 129 4.23 2.09 13.04
C LEU A 129 3.30 2.91 13.94
N VAL A 130 2.55 2.26 14.82
CA VAL A 130 1.69 2.94 15.79
C VAL A 130 2.53 3.83 16.71
N GLY A 131 3.67 3.33 17.21
CA GLY A 131 4.60 4.12 18.02
C GLY A 131 5.21 5.32 17.29
N LYS A 132 5.28 5.27 15.95
CA LYS A 132 5.78 6.35 15.08
C LYS A 132 4.69 7.28 14.52
N LYS A 133 3.44 7.16 14.95
CA LYS A 133 2.27 7.88 14.42
C LYS A 133 2.50 9.38 14.24
N ASN A 134 3.06 10.06 15.23
CA ASN A 134 3.31 11.50 15.18
C ASN A 134 4.42 11.86 14.17
N GLU A 135 5.46 11.05 14.10
CA GLU A 135 6.52 11.21 13.10
C GLU A 135 5.98 10.99 11.70
N ILE A 136 5.16 9.96 11.48
CA ILE A 136 4.49 9.68 10.20
C ILE A 136 3.66 10.87 9.75
N LYS A 137 2.81 11.40 10.63
CA LYS A 137 1.98 12.58 10.32
C LYS A 137 2.83 13.82 9.97
N SER A 138 3.90 14.06 10.71
CA SER A 138 4.81 15.20 10.46
C SER A 138 5.51 15.08 9.11
N VAL A 139 6.06 13.90 8.81
CA VAL A 139 6.85 13.67 7.59
C VAL A 139 5.96 13.56 6.36
N PHE A 140 4.89 12.77 6.45
CA PHE A 140 4.14 12.32 5.27
C PHE A 140 2.79 13.03 5.09
N GLY A 141 2.28 13.77 6.06
CA GLY A 141 0.97 14.42 5.99
C GLY A 141 0.79 15.40 4.81
N SER A 142 1.87 15.94 4.28
CA SER A 142 1.87 16.81 3.09
C SER A 142 2.55 16.17 1.87
N THR A 143 2.75 14.85 1.88
CA THR A 143 3.41 14.09 0.80
C THR A 143 2.38 13.62 -0.22
N PHE A 144 2.75 13.62 -1.50
CA PHE A 144 1.86 13.10 -2.56
C PHE A 144 1.93 11.57 -2.64
N CYS A 145 0.77 10.89 -2.63
CA CYS A 145 0.65 9.43 -2.55
C CYS A 145 1.52 8.88 -1.41
N ALA A 146 1.27 9.39 -0.23
CA ALA A 146 2.07 9.12 0.95
C ALA A 146 1.92 7.67 1.47
N ASP A 147 0.78 7.05 1.21
CA ASP A 147 0.45 5.65 1.43
C ASP A 147 1.42 4.67 0.76
N GLU A 148 2.02 5.07 -0.36
CA GLU A 148 3.04 4.28 -1.08
C GLU A 148 4.46 4.49 -0.53
N MET A 149 4.67 5.33 0.49
CA MET A 149 6.01 5.74 0.91
C MET A 149 6.27 5.66 2.42
N PHE A 150 5.26 5.87 3.27
CA PHE A 150 5.50 6.03 4.72
C PHE A 150 6.01 4.75 5.37
N LEU A 151 5.30 3.63 5.17
CA LEU A 151 5.66 2.33 5.70
C LEU A 151 7.05 1.91 5.19
N GLN A 152 7.24 1.97 3.87
CA GLN A 152 8.47 1.56 3.20
C GLN A 152 9.69 2.36 3.68
N THR A 153 9.52 3.69 3.81
CA THR A 153 10.58 4.58 4.26
C THR A 153 10.94 4.33 5.73
N LEU A 154 9.94 4.22 6.59
CA LEU A 154 10.18 4.01 8.02
C LEU A 154 10.84 2.66 8.29
N VAL A 155 10.33 1.60 7.67
CA VAL A 155 10.90 0.26 7.81
C VAL A 155 12.33 0.23 7.30
N LEU A 156 12.62 0.79 6.11
CA LEU A 156 13.97 0.81 5.52
C LEU A 156 15.00 1.54 6.41
N ASN A 157 14.57 2.54 7.19
CA ASN A 157 15.45 3.31 8.08
C ASN A 157 15.43 2.81 9.54
N SER A 158 14.71 1.75 9.85
CA SER A 158 14.64 1.17 11.18
C SER A 158 15.74 0.14 11.41
N GLU A 159 16.10 -0.08 12.68
CA GLU A 159 17.02 -1.17 13.05
C GLU A 159 16.43 -2.55 12.75
N MET A 160 15.10 -2.69 12.82
CA MET A 160 14.42 -3.95 12.51
C MET A 160 14.60 -4.40 11.06
N TYR A 161 14.86 -3.47 10.10
CA TYR A 161 15.00 -3.82 8.68
C TYR A 161 16.08 -4.87 8.41
N ARG A 162 17.14 -4.88 9.20
CA ARG A 162 18.25 -5.85 9.04
C ARG A 162 17.84 -7.30 9.32
N ASN A 163 16.87 -7.48 10.22
CA ASN A 163 16.37 -8.79 10.64
C ASN A 163 14.96 -9.08 10.09
N LEU A 164 14.40 -8.14 9.32
CA LEU A 164 13.06 -8.27 8.77
C LEU A 164 13.07 -9.29 7.62
N LYS A 165 12.32 -10.35 7.78
CA LYS A 165 12.06 -11.29 6.70
C LYS A 165 11.03 -10.69 5.76
N LEU A 166 11.41 -10.46 4.51
CA LEU A 166 10.51 -9.97 3.46
C LEU A 166 10.16 -11.11 2.50
N TYR A 167 8.88 -11.36 2.35
CA TYR A 167 8.38 -12.30 1.35
C TYR A 167 8.69 -11.81 -0.06
N LYS A 168 9.10 -12.74 -0.92
CA LYS A 168 9.29 -12.52 -2.36
C LYS A 168 8.60 -13.62 -3.14
N SER A 169 7.68 -13.23 -4.01
CA SER A 169 7.01 -14.19 -4.88
C SER A 169 8.00 -14.77 -5.90
N SER A 170 8.00 -16.09 -6.03
CA SER A 170 8.81 -16.81 -7.02
C SER A 170 8.12 -16.95 -8.39
N LYS A 171 6.84 -16.61 -8.48
CA LYS A 171 6.06 -16.78 -9.71
C LYS A 171 5.84 -15.45 -10.42
N ASN A 172 5.77 -15.51 -11.75
CA ASN A 172 5.43 -14.39 -12.60
C ASN A 172 4.01 -14.56 -13.15
N ASN A 173 3.30 -13.44 -13.29
CA ASN A 173 2.02 -13.38 -13.96
C ASN A 173 2.04 -12.16 -14.91
N PRO A 174 1.69 -12.31 -16.20
CA PRO A 174 1.76 -11.23 -17.19
C PRO A 174 0.80 -10.06 -16.89
N TYR A 175 -0.25 -10.29 -16.10
CA TYR A 175 -1.23 -9.28 -15.72
C TYR A 175 -0.96 -8.66 -14.34
N ILE A 176 -0.08 -9.26 -13.54
CA ILE A 176 0.20 -8.84 -12.16
C ILE A 176 1.68 -8.49 -12.03
N GLN A 177 1.98 -7.25 -11.67
CA GLN A 177 3.36 -6.85 -11.41
C GLN A 177 3.91 -7.58 -10.18
N ASN A 178 5.18 -7.99 -10.23
CA ASN A 178 5.83 -8.74 -9.15
C ASN A 178 5.71 -8.06 -7.78
N THR A 179 5.80 -6.72 -7.72
CA THR A 179 5.64 -5.97 -6.47
C THR A 179 4.28 -6.13 -5.81
N TYR A 180 3.23 -6.44 -6.59
CA TYR A 180 1.90 -6.72 -6.05
C TYR A 180 1.72 -8.18 -5.66
N MET A 181 2.43 -9.09 -6.32
CA MET A 181 2.50 -10.49 -5.89
C MET A 181 3.26 -10.64 -4.57
N ASP A 182 4.31 -9.85 -4.35
CA ASP A 182 5.04 -9.80 -3.09
C ASP A 182 4.18 -9.30 -1.90
N VAL A 183 3.13 -8.55 -2.17
CA VAL A 183 2.11 -8.15 -1.19
C VAL A 183 0.81 -8.95 -1.32
N LEU A 184 0.87 -10.12 -1.94
CA LEU A 184 -0.21 -11.11 -2.05
C LEU A 184 -1.49 -10.58 -2.71
N ARG A 185 -1.37 -9.55 -3.57
CA ARG A 185 -2.50 -8.89 -4.26
C ARG A 185 -2.43 -9.10 -5.76
N ALA A 186 -3.49 -9.67 -6.35
CA ALA A 186 -3.69 -9.67 -7.79
C ALA A 186 -4.24 -8.30 -8.24
N ILE A 187 -3.36 -7.45 -8.77
CA ILE A 187 -3.72 -6.11 -9.28
C ILE A 187 -3.21 -5.99 -10.70
N ASP A 188 -4.12 -5.81 -11.66
CA ASP A 188 -3.77 -5.63 -13.07
C ASP A 188 -3.69 -4.14 -13.43
N TRP A 189 -2.50 -3.67 -13.72
CA TRP A 189 -2.23 -2.32 -14.21
C TRP A 189 -2.00 -2.28 -15.71
N THR A 190 -2.01 -3.42 -16.39
CA THR A 190 -1.79 -3.49 -17.85
C THR A 190 -3.03 -3.15 -18.62
N ARG A 191 -4.20 -3.59 -18.14
CA ARG A 191 -5.51 -3.40 -18.77
C ARG A 191 -6.35 -2.27 -18.17
N GLY A 192 -5.88 -1.61 -17.08
CA GLY A 192 -6.63 -0.55 -16.40
C GLY A 192 -5.79 0.27 -15.41
N LYS A 193 -6.48 1.09 -14.55
CA LYS A 193 -5.80 2.01 -13.61
C LYS A 193 -6.39 1.99 -12.19
N PRO A 194 -6.44 0.88 -11.47
CA PRO A 194 -6.30 -0.52 -11.88
C PRO A 194 -7.50 -1.06 -12.67
N TYR A 195 -7.32 -2.20 -13.32
CA TYR A 195 -8.37 -2.92 -14.04
C TYR A 195 -9.44 -3.46 -13.08
N VAL A 196 -10.70 -3.42 -13.52
CA VAL A 196 -11.80 -4.04 -12.78
C VAL A 196 -12.01 -5.45 -13.33
N TRP A 197 -11.79 -6.45 -12.46
CA TRP A 197 -11.91 -7.86 -12.83
C TRP A 197 -13.31 -8.22 -13.27
N LYS A 198 -13.42 -9.07 -14.29
CA LYS A 198 -14.68 -9.50 -14.91
C LYS A 198 -14.77 -11.02 -14.93
N LYS A 199 -15.96 -11.55 -15.21
CA LYS A 199 -16.24 -12.99 -15.30
C LYS A 199 -15.22 -13.78 -16.14
N GLY A 200 -14.79 -13.24 -17.28
CA GLY A 200 -13.80 -13.89 -18.16
C GLY A 200 -12.39 -14.01 -17.58
N ASP A 201 -12.10 -13.30 -16.48
CA ASP A 201 -10.79 -13.31 -15.81
C ASP A 201 -10.69 -14.35 -14.68
N TYR A 202 -11.74 -15.15 -14.47
CA TYR A 202 -11.81 -16.10 -13.36
C TYR A 202 -10.59 -17.03 -13.31
N GLY A 203 -10.21 -17.63 -14.45
CA GLY A 203 -9.04 -18.50 -14.53
C GLY A 203 -7.74 -17.81 -14.10
N ILE A 204 -7.51 -16.56 -14.55
CA ILE A 204 -6.32 -15.77 -14.18
C ILE A 204 -6.23 -15.59 -12.66
N LEU A 205 -7.37 -15.34 -12.01
CA LEU A 205 -7.43 -15.12 -10.56
C LEU A 205 -7.22 -16.41 -9.77
N ILE A 206 -7.85 -17.52 -10.19
CA ILE A 206 -7.72 -18.82 -9.51
C ILE A 206 -6.32 -19.37 -9.63
N ASP A 207 -5.67 -19.22 -10.80
CA ASP A 207 -4.31 -19.67 -11.04
C ASP A 207 -3.25 -18.76 -10.40
N SER A 208 -3.68 -17.60 -9.90
CA SER A 208 -2.82 -16.69 -9.16
C SER A 208 -2.40 -17.27 -7.80
N ASN A 209 -1.15 -17.02 -7.40
CA ASN A 209 -0.68 -17.30 -6.04
C ASN A 209 -1.04 -16.22 -5.03
N CYS A 210 -1.70 -15.16 -5.46
CA CYS A 210 -2.16 -14.12 -4.57
C CYS A 210 -3.29 -14.63 -3.67
N LEU A 211 -3.32 -14.14 -2.45
CA LEU A 211 -4.40 -14.46 -1.51
C LEU A 211 -5.62 -13.56 -1.70
N PHE A 212 -5.40 -12.38 -2.22
CA PHE A 212 -6.43 -11.36 -2.45
C PHE A 212 -6.31 -10.81 -3.86
N ALA A 213 -7.38 -10.18 -4.33
CA ALA A 213 -7.37 -9.46 -5.61
C ALA A 213 -8.11 -8.14 -5.49
N ARG A 214 -7.77 -7.25 -6.42
CA ARG A 214 -8.47 -5.99 -6.66
C ARG A 214 -8.29 -5.55 -8.12
N LYS A 215 -9.21 -4.83 -8.67
CA LYS A 215 -10.37 -4.14 -8.12
C LYS A 215 -11.63 -4.87 -8.57
N PHE A 216 -12.57 -5.08 -7.64
CA PHE A 216 -13.89 -5.60 -7.95
C PHE A 216 -14.92 -4.49 -7.95
N ASP A 217 -15.92 -4.61 -8.81
CA ASP A 217 -17.12 -3.79 -8.83
C ASP A 217 -18.32 -4.70 -8.51
N PHE A 218 -18.71 -4.71 -7.26
CA PHE A 218 -19.76 -5.58 -6.74
C PHE A 218 -21.15 -5.28 -7.31
N THR A 219 -21.33 -4.10 -7.91
CA THR A 219 -22.61 -3.68 -8.47
C THR A 219 -22.70 -3.98 -9.97
N ASN A 220 -21.65 -3.65 -10.73
CA ASN A 220 -21.71 -3.76 -12.20
C ASN A 220 -21.11 -5.06 -12.74
N ASN A 221 -20.32 -5.79 -11.91
CA ASN A 221 -19.72 -7.08 -12.29
C ASN A 221 -19.85 -8.09 -11.14
N PRO A 222 -21.07 -8.39 -10.65
CA PRO A 222 -21.26 -9.32 -9.52
C PRO A 222 -20.85 -10.75 -9.84
N GLU A 223 -20.96 -11.19 -11.10
CA GLU A 223 -20.77 -12.60 -11.48
C GLU A 223 -19.37 -13.11 -11.14
N ILE A 224 -18.32 -12.30 -11.30
CA ILE A 224 -16.97 -12.73 -10.94
C ILE A 224 -16.84 -12.91 -9.42
N VAL A 225 -17.49 -12.06 -8.64
CA VAL A 225 -17.47 -12.14 -7.19
C VAL A 225 -18.24 -13.38 -6.71
N GLU A 226 -19.40 -13.65 -7.29
CA GLU A 226 -20.20 -14.85 -7.00
C GLU A 226 -19.43 -16.14 -7.32
N MET A 227 -18.77 -16.21 -8.48
CA MET A 227 -17.94 -17.36 -8.86
C MET A 227 -16.78 -17.58 -7.89
N LEU A 228 -16.11 -16.51 -7.47
CA LEU A 228 -15.03 -16.57 -6.49
C LEU A 228 -15.57 -16.97 -5.12
N TYR A 229 -16.69 -16.40 -4.69
CA TYR A 229 -17.32 -16.74 -3.41
C TYR A 229 -17.69 -18.23 -3.36
N GLU A 230 -18.34 -18.78 -4.40
CA GLU A 230 -18.66 -20.21 -4.48
C GLU A 230 -17.41 -21.11 -4.40
N LYS A 231 -16.26 -20.62 -4.89
CA LYS A 231 -14.99 -21.37 -4.83
C LYS A 231 -14.37 -21.36 -3.43
N ILE A 232 -14.51 -20.26 -2.70
CA ILE A 232 -13.80 -20.07 -1.41
C ILE A 232 -14.66 -20.27 -0.18
N LYS A 233 -16.00 -20.34 -0.33
CA LYS A 233 -16.89 -20.65 0.82
C LYS A 233 -16.55 -22.02 1.39
N GLU A 234 -16.54 -22.12 2.70
CA GLU A 234 -16.33 -23.37 3.46
C GLU A 234 -17.66 -23.99 3.83
#